data_61137ae9f7a4e0616e0cdc8d0adcc827
#
_entry.id   61137ae9f7a4e0616e0cdc8d0adcc827
#
_cell.length_a   1.000
_cell.length_b   1.000
_cell.length_c   1.000
_cell.angle_alpha   90.00
_cell.angle_beta   90.00
_cell.angle_gamma   90.00
#
_symmetry.space_group_name_H-M   'P 1'
#
loop_
_entity.id
_entity.type
_entity.pdbx_description
1 polymer ?
#
loop_
_entity_poly.entity_id
_entity_poly.type
_entity_poly.pdbx_seq_one_letter_code
_entity_poly.pdbx_strand_id
1 'polypeptide(L)'
;MKVAIITDTHYGARKGSKHLHDYFELFYKNVFFPTLEDNGIDTVIHMGDAFDSRKAIDFQSLEWAKRVVFEPLKKYNVHMIIGNHDCYYKNTNNVNSPELLLQTYPNIKTYSTVSEAEVGGLNILFIPWINAENYQDTLNSIKVSDSVCAMGHLELNGFRAHRGHVMEEGMACDVFKKFDKVFSGHYHTRSDNGRIFYLGNPYEMFWNDVNDPRGFTIFDTETLEHIQIDNPYKLFYNIYYEDTPHQMFDASEYENKIVKVIVRKKSSPKNFEKFIDKLYSAGVQDLKIIENFNIEVGEDFEINEEENTISILHRYVDESELELDKTKVISILQDIYRQACEVAE
;
A
#
# COMPACT_ATOMS: atom_id res chain seq x y z
N MET A 1 21.63 15.11 -8.66
CA MET A 1 20.61 15.86 -7.84
C MET A 1 19.75 14.85 -7.10
N LYS A 2 19.43 15.12 -5.82
CA LYS A 2 18.50 14.25 -5.07
C LYS A 2 17.06 14.67 -5.30
N VAL A 3 16.19 13.68 -5.51
CA VAL A 3 14.73 13.85 -5.62
C VAL A 3 14.02 12.89 -4.64
N ALA A 4 12.84 13.26 -4.17
CA ALA A 4 12.01 12.38 -3.36
C ALA A 4 10.98 11.66 -4.23
N ILE A 5 10.82 10.36 -4.05
CA ILE A 5 9.82 9.56 -4.74
C ILE A 5 8.84 9.00 -3.71
N ILE A 6 7.55 9.28 -3.89
CA ILE A 6 6.45 8.78 -3.07
C ILE A 6 5.37 8.20 -3.97
N THR A 7 4.62 7.22 -3.50
CA THR A 7 3.58 6.54 -4.29
C THR A 7 2.47 6.01 -3.39
N ASP A 8 1.32 5.69 -3.97
CA ASP A 8 0.23 4.97 -3.33
C ASP A 8 -0.20 5.61 -2.00
N THR A 9 -0.44 6.92 -2.04
CA THR A 9 -0.78 7.71 -0.85
C THR A 9 -2.23 7.58 -0.43
N HIS A 10 -3.12 7.21 -1.34
CA HIS A 10 -4.52 6.88 -1.11
C HIS A 10 -5.25 7.83 -0.16
N TYR A 11 -5.19 9.15 -0.45
CA TYR A 11 -5.94 10.14 0.36
C TYR A 11 -7.43 9.82 0.33
N GLY A 12 -8.03 9.74 1.51
CA GLY A 12 -9.41 9.31 1.67
C GLY A 12 -9.59 7.81 1.90
N ALA A 13 -8.51 7.06 2.12
CA ALA A 13 -8.56 5.64 2.47
C ALA A 13 -9.54 5.35 3.61
N ARG A 14 -10.17 4.17 3.58
CA ARG A 14 -11.18 3.73 4.54
C ARG A 14 -12.32 4.73 4.71
N LYS A 15 -12.86 5.21 3.57
CA LYS A 15 -14.00 6.15 3.51
C LYS A 15 -13.72 7.50 4.17
N GLY A 16 -12.51 8.02 4.01
CA GLY A 16 -12.13 9.32 4.58
C GLY A 16 -12.01 9.32 6.10
N SER A 17 -11.55 8.21 6.68
CA SER A 17 -11.38 8.10 8.13
C SER A 17 -10.50 9.22 8.67
N LYS A 18 -11.09 10.07 9.52
CA LYS A 18 -10.35 11.15 10.20
C LYS A 18 -9.14 10.63 10.96
N HIS A 19 -9.28 9.46 11.60
CA HIS A 19 -8.19 8.85 12.35
C HIS A 19 -7.00 8.47 11.45
N LEU A 20 -7.27 7.95 10.23
CA LEU A 20 -6.21 7.73 9.25
C LEU A 20 -5.57 9.04 8.81
N HIS A 21 -6.36 10.08 8.56
CA HIS A 21 -5.83 11.39 8.20
C HIS A 21 -4.91 11.96 9.28
N ASP A 22 -5.31 11.88 10.56
CA ASP A 22 -4.46 12.31 11.68
C ASP A 22 -3.15 11.51 11.74
N TYR A 23 -3.21 10.20 11.47
CA TYR A 23 -2.02 9.34 11.40
C TYR A 23 -1.13 9.67 10.19
N PHE A 24 -1.70 9.86 9.00
CA PHE A 24 -0.95 10.25 7.80
C PHE A 24 -0.28 11.63 7.97
N GLU A 25 -0.95 12.55 8.68
CA GLU A 25 -0.39 13.88 8.97
C GLU A 25 0.90 13.79 9.78
N LEU A 26 1.04 12.82 10.69
CA LEU A 26 2.29 12.61 11.44
C LEU A 26 3.47 12.30 10.51
N PHE A 27 3.24 11.46 9.49
CA PHE A 27 4.25 11.14 8.49
C PHE A 27 4.68 12.39 7.70
N TYR A 28 3.72 13.12 7.15
CA TYR A 28 4.05 14.32 6.36
C TYR A 28 4.77 15.37 7.18
N LYS A 29 4.28 15.63 8.39
CA LYS A 29 4.76 16.70 9.25
C LYS A 29 6.10 16.42 9.90
N ASN A 30 6.37 15.18 10.26
CA ASN A 30 7.54 14.82 11.06
C ASN A 30 8.58 14.00 10.31
N VAL A 31 8.24 13.43 9.14
CA VAL A 31 9.15 12.59 8.35
C VAL A 31 9.36 13.15 6.96
N PHE A 32 8.30 13.23 6.16
CA PHE A 32 8.42 13.55 4.73
C PHE A 32 9.01 14.96 4.52
N PHE A 33 8.29 16.02 4.89
CA PHE A 33 8.75 17.39 4.64
C PHE A 33 10.06 17.74 5.37
N PRO A 34 10.27 17.38 6.64
CA PRO A 34 11.55 17.62 7.30
C PRO A 34 12.72 16.94 6.57
N THR A 35 12.53 15.69 6.12
CA THR A 35 13.60 15.00 5.38
C THR A 35 13.91 15.69 4.04
N LEU A 36 12.92 16.23 3.35
CA LEU A 36 13.15 17.01 2.12
C LEU A 36 13.98 18.26 2.43
N GLU A 37 13.61 19.01 3.46
CA GLU A 37 14.30 20.24 3.89
C GLU A 37 15.74 19.93 4.33
N ASP A 38 15.95 18.93 5.16
CA ASP A 38 17.27 18.53 5.68
C ASP A 38 18.24 18.06 4.56
N ASN A 39 17.69 17.49 3.48
CA ASN A 39 18.49 17.00 2.34
C ASN A 39 18.56 18.02 1.19
N GLY A 40 17.94 19.20 1.31
CA GLY A 40 17.89 20.21 0.25
C GLY A 40 17.20 19.72 -1.03
N ILE A 41 16.17 18.88 -0.87
CA ILE A 41 15.40 18.33 -2.00
C ILE A 41 14.34 19.35 -2.39
N ASP A 42 14.31 19.73 -3.66
CA ASP A 42 13.36 20.66 -4.25
C ASP A 42 12.39 20.03 -5.25
N THR A 43 12.54 18.74 -5.51
CA THR A 43 11.76 18.02 -6.51
C THR A 43 11.18 16.74 -5.93
N VAL A 44 9.88 16.54 -6.12
CA VAL A 44 9.12 15.39 -5.67
C VAL A 44 8.51 14.68 -6.87
N ILE A 45 8.61 13.37 -6.89
CA ILE A 45 7.96 12.51 -7.90
C ILE A 45 6.91 11.67 -7.18
N HIS A 46 5.64 11.86 -7.54
CA HIS A 46 4.53 11.03 -7.05
C HIS A 46 4.15 10.02 -8.13
N MET A 47 4.20 8.74 -7.78
CA MET A 47 4.11 7.68 -8.77
C MET A 47 2.72 7.04 -8.88
N GLY A 48 1.68 7.83 -8.66
CA GLY A 48 0.29 7.42 -8.85
C GLY A 48 -0.42 6.99 -7.57
N ASP A 49 -1.71 6.77 -7.70
CA ASP A 49 -2.65 6.46 -6.62
C ASP A 49 -2.60 7.49 -5.50
N ALA A 50 -2.78 8.77 -5.89
CA ALA A 50 -2.85 9.87 -4.94
C ALA A 50 -4.12 9.80 -4.09
N PHE A 51 -5.27 9.49 -4.71
CA PHE A 51 -6.55 9.36 -4.03
C PHE A 51 -7.04 7.91 -4.04
N ASP A 52 -7.72 7.52 -2.95
CA ASP A 52 -8.16 6.12 -2.75
C ASP A 52 -9.33 5.73 -3.67
N SER A 53 -10.28 6.61 -3.86
CA SER A 53 -11.51 6.31 -4.59
C SER A 53 -11.52 6.86 -6.00
N ARG A 54 -11.79 5.99 -6.98
CA ARG A 54 -11.92 6.34 -8.41
C ARG A 54 -13.07 7.30 -8.71
N LYS A 55 -14.21 7.16 -8.00
CA LYS A 55 -15.48 7.77 -8.39
C LYS A 55 -15.89 8.99 -7.58
N ALA A 56 -15.44 9.07 -6.35
CA ALA A 56 -15.84 10.13 -5.44
C ALA A 56 -14.77 10.41 -4.40
N ILE A 57 -14.54 11.67 -4.12
CA ILE A 57 -13.68 12.12 -3.03
C ILE A 57 -14.55 12.95 -2.11
N ASP A 58 -14.61 12.60 -0.84
CA ASP A 58 -15.33 13.40 0.13
C ASP A 58 -14.60 14.73 0.42
N PHE A 59 -15.36 15.76 0.78
CA PHE A 59 -14.81 17.09 0.96
C PHE A 59 -13.81 17.19 2.12
N GLN A 60 -13.96 16.36 3.15
CA GLN A 60 -13.04 16.35 4.29
C GLN A 60 -11.67 15.80 3.88
N SER A 61 -11.66 14.69 3.12
CA SER A 61 -10.43 14.11 2.58
C SER A 61 -9.72 15.06 1.62
N LEU A 62 -10.47 15.72 0.76
CA LEU A 62 -9.92 16.69 -0.19
C LEU A 62 -9.34 17.92 0.53
N GLU A 63 -10.06 18.48 1.51
CA GLU A 63 -9.57 19.61 2.31
C GLU A 63 -8.30 19.24 3.06
N TRP A 64 -8.31 18.06 3.71
CA TRP A 64 -7.16 17.55 4.44
C TRP A 64 -5.95 17.39 3.51
N ALA A 65 -6.12 16.73 2.36
CA ALA A 65 -5.03 16.52 1.40
C ALA A 65 -4.47 17.85 0.89
N LYS A 66 -5.33 18.82 0.60
CA LYS A 66 -4.90 20.17 0.22
C LYS A 66 -4.09 20.83 1.33
N ARG A 67 -4.60 20.87 2.54
CA ARG A 67 -3.96 21.55 3.68
C ARG A 67 -2.63 20.90 4.10
N VAL A 68 -2.61 19.57 4.19
CA VAL A 68 -1.48 18.82 4.75
C VAL A 68 -0.41 18.52 3.71
N VAL A 69 -0.81 18.33 2.44
CA VAL A 69 0.11 17.85 1.40
C VAL A 69 0.29 18.88 0.29
N PHE A 70 -0.77 19.25 -0.44
CA PHE A 70 -0.60 20.04 -1.65
C PHE A 70 -0.20 21.51 -1.39
N GLU A 71 -0.67 22.13 -0.32
CA GLU A 71 -0.23 23.49 0.05
C GLU A 71 1.26 23.55 0.44
N PRO A 72 1.79 22.64 1.29
CA PRO A 72 3.23 22.54 1.52
C PRO A 72 4.04 22.21 0.25
N LEU A 73 3.50 21.36 -0.65
CA LEU A 73 4.16 20.98 -1.90
C LEU A 73 4.33 22.16 -2.88
N LYS A 74 3.67 23.29 -2.70
CA LYS A 74 3.87 24.50 -3.54
C LYS A 74 5.33 24.99 -3.59
N LYS A 75 6.14 24.62 -2.61
CA LYS A 75 7.57 24.97 -2.55
C LYS A 75 8.45 24.09 -3.46
N TYR A 76 7.90 22.99 -4.00
CA TYR A 76 8.63 21.95 -4.70
C TYR A 76 8.18 21.84 -6.15
N ASN A 77 9.07 21.38 -7.03
CA ASN A 77 8.68 20.92 -8.35
C ASN A 77 8.11 19.50 -8.24
N VAL A 78 6.89 19.30 -8.70
CA VAL A 78 6.22 18.00 -8.53
C VAL A 78 5.93 17.40 -9.90
N HIS A 79 6.40 16.17 -10.09
CA HIS A 79 6.04 15.29 -11.20
C HIS A 79 5.08 14.23 -10.67
N MET A 80 3.89 14.09 -11.26
CA MET A 80 2.87 13.16 -10.77
C MET A 80 2.39 12.27 -11.90
N ILE A 81 2.55 10.96 -11.75
CA ILE A 81 2.00 9.94 -12.64
C ILE A 81 0.57 9.63 -12.21
N ILE A 82 -0.29 9.27 -13.15
CA ILE A 82 -1.65 8.82 -12.87
C ILE A 82 -1.61 7.31 -12.56
N GLY A 83 -2.12 6.91 -11.40
CA GLY A 83 -2.31 5.51 -11.01
C GLY A 83 -3.71 5.00 -11.34
N ASN A 84 -3.97 3.73 -11.04
CA ASN A 84 -5.27 3.11 -11.35
C ASN A 84 -6.42 3.61 -10.47
N HIS A 85 -6.15 3.98 -9.20
CA HIS A 85 -7.16 4.60 -8.33
C HIS A 85 -7.46 6.05 -8.70
N ASP A 86 -6.54 6.72 -9.38
CA ASP A 86 -6.77 8.09 -9.86
C ASP A 86 -7.74 8.14 -11.05
N CYS A 87 -7.90 7.05 -11.82
CA CYS A 87 -8.72 7.02 -13.03
C CYS A 87 -10.19 6.70 -12.73
N TYR A 88 -11.11 7.50 -13.24
CA TYR A 88 -12.55 7.21 -13.13
C TYR A 88 -12.95 5.93 -13.86
N TYR A 89 -12.47 5.75 -15.09
CA TYR A 89 -12.73 4.57 -15.92
C TYR A 89 -11.57 3.58 -15.84
N LYS A 90 -11.86 2.27 -15.90
CA LYS A 90 -10.82 1.21 -15.84
C LYS A 90 -9.99 1.12 -17.13
N ASN A 91 -10.50 1.60 -18.25
CA ASN A 91 -9.93 1.40 -19.58
C ASN A 91 -9.31 2.65 -20.21
N THR A 92 -9.30 3.78 -19.51
CA THR A 92 -8.71 5.04 -20.00
C THR A 92 -8.25 5.93 -18.85
N ASN A 93 -7.23 6.76 -19.07
CA ASN A 93 -6.72 7.76 -18.13
C ASN A 93 -7.32 9.17 -18.37
N ASN A 94 -8.23 9.33 -19.34
CA ASN A 94 -8.72 10.64 -19.78
C ASN A 94 -9.49 11.43 -18.70
N VAL A 95 -10.11 10.74 -17.73
CA VAL A 95 -10.76 11.36 -16.59
C VAL A 95 -10.09 10.86 -15.34
N ASN A 96 -9.29 11.72 -14.70
CA ASN A 96 -8.51 11.37 -13.53
C ASN A 96 -8.54 12.48 -12.47
N SER A 97 -8.41 12.09 -11.22
CA SER A 97 -8.52 12.99 -10.09
C SER A 97 -7.38 14.03 -10.00
N PRO A 98 -6.09 13.71 -10.25
CA PRO A 98 -5.04 14.71 -10.19
C PRO A 98 -5.23 15.85 -11.19
N GLU A 99 -5.50 15.57 -12.45
CA GLU A 99 -5.72 16.62 -13.46
C GLU A 99 -6.94 17.48 -13.14
N LEU A 100 -8.00 16.91 -12.56
CA LEU A 100 -9.20 17.66 -12.21
C LEU A 100 -9.06 18.50 -10.95
N LEU A 101 -8.35 18.01 -9.93
CA LEU A 101 -8.33 18.61 -8.60
C LEU A 101 -7.11 19.50 -8.35
N LEU A 102 -6.01 19.27 -9.10
CA LEU A 102 -4.73 19.95 -8.85
C LEU A 102 -4.39 21.03 -9.88
N GLN A 103 -5.32 21.41 -10.76
CA GLN A 103 -5.13 22.47 -11.77
C GLN A 103 -4.68 23.83 -11.19
N THR A 104 -4.99 24.09 -9.93
CA THR A 104 -4.61 25.34 -9.24
C THR A 104 -3.18 25.33 -8.70
N TYR A 105 -2.45 24.22 -8.87
CA TYR A 105 -1.07 24.03 -8.44
C TYR A 105 -0.13 23.99 -9.65
N PRO A 106 0.36 25.14 -10.15
CA PRO A 106 1.17 25.21 -11.38
C PRO A 106 2.53 24.53 -11.26
N ASN A 107 2.97 24.23 -10.05
CA ASN A 107 4.19 23.50 -9.75
C ASN A 107 4.02 21.98 -9.85
N ILE A 108 2.80 21.47 -10.06
CA ILE A 108 2.49 20.04 -10.23
C ILE A 108 2.29 19.75 -11.71
N LYS A 109 3.19 18.98 -12.29
CA LYS A 109 3.06 18.46 -13.65
C LYS A 109 2.54 17.04 -13.60
N THR A 110 1.34 16.80 -14.14
CA THR A 110 0.71 15.49 -14.21
C THR A 110 1.05 14.78 -15.52
N TYR A 111 1.13 13.45 -15.48
CA TYR A 111 1.38 12.58 -16.62
C TYR A 111 0.27 11.54 -16.73
N SER A 112 -0.71 11.82 -17.59
CA SER A 112 -1.81 10.88 -17.93
C SER A 112 -1.50 10.04 -19.17
N THR A 113 -0.47 10.42 -19.92
CA THR A 113 0.09 9.69 -21.06
C THR A 113 1.58 9.47 -20.85
N VAL A 114 2.14 8.43 -21.51
CA VAL A 114 3.58 8.18 -21.46
C VAL A 114 4.35 9.38 -21.99
N SER A 115 5.30 9.86 -21.20
CA SER A 115 6.03 11.08 -21.51
C SER A 115 7.45 11.02 -21.00
N GLU A 116 8.39 11.63 -21.72
CA GLU A 116 9.75 11.86 -21.22
C GLU A 116 9.85 13.25 -20.61
N ALA A 117 10.60 13.34 -19.53
CA ALA A 117 10.96 14.62 -18.94
C ALA A 117 12.36 14.55 -18.30
N GLU A 118 13.07 15.65 -18.40
CA GLU A 118 14.34 15.82 -17.70
C GLU A 118 14.09 16.22 -16.25
N VAL A 119 14.69 15.47 -15.32
CA VAL A 119 14.64 15.75 -13.89
C VAL A 119 16.07 15.68 -13.35
N GLY A 120 16.61 16.82 -12.92
CA GLY A 120 17.98 16.88 -12.39
C GLY A 120 19.05 16.39 -13.36
N GLY A 121 18.94 16.70 -14.64
CA GLY A 121 19.86 16.28 -15.68
C GLY A 121 19.67 14.82 -16.17
N LEU A 122 18.73 14.08 -15.60
CA LEU A 122 18.40 12.73 -16.01
C LEU A 122 17.09 12.73 -16.82
N ASN A 123 17.12 12.16 -18.04
CA ASN A 123 15.90 11.96 -18.81
C ASN A 123 15.17 10.71 -18.29
N ILE A 124 13.94 10.88 -17.84
CA ILE A 124 13.12 9.83 -17.22
C ILE A 124 11.89 9.60 -18.08
N LEU A 125 11.58 8.33 -18.37
CA LEU A 125 10.32 7.93 -18.99
C LEU A 125 9.25 7.74 -17.90
N PHE A 126 8.25 8.63 -17.87
CA PHE A 126 7.10 8.54 -16.98
C PHE A 126 5.98 7.73 -17.64
N ILE A 127 5.54 6.67 -16.97
CA ILE A 127 4.57 5.69 -17.48
C ILE A 127 3.36 5.67 -16.53
N PRO A 128 2.23 6.34 -16.86
CA PRO A 128 1.02 6.25 -16.06
C PRO A 128 0.42 4.86 -16.13
N TRP A 129 -0.68 4.65 -15.38
CA TRP A 129 -1.42 3.40 -15.39
C TRP A 129 -1.69 2.90 -16.82
N ILE A 130 -1.28 1.66 -17.06
CA ILE A 130 -1.43 1.01 -18.36
C ILE A 130 -2.81 0.32 -18.40
N ASN A 131 -3.60 0.64 -19.42
CA ASN A 131 -4.93 0.09 -19.63
C ASN A 131 -5.15 -0.29 -21.10
N ALA A 132 -6.36 -0.77 -21.43
CA ALA A 132 -6.62 -1.27 -22.77
C ALA A 132 -6.46 -0.21 -23.87
N GLU A 133 -6.74 1.07 -23.59
CA GLU A 133 -6.63 2.15 -24.56
C GLU A 133 -5.17 2.50 -24.88
N ASN A 134 -4.31 2.57 -23.88
CA ASN A 134 -2.94 3.08 -24.02
C ASN A 134 -1.87 1.98 -24.11
N TYR A 135 -2.24 0.70 -24.00
CA TYR A 135 -1.30 -0.43 -23.91
C TYR A 135 -0.29 -0.45 -25.07
N GLN A 136 -0.77 -0.39 -26.32
CA GLN A 136 0.11 -0.50 -27.48
C GLN A 136 1.03 0.72 -27.64
N ASP A 137 0.51 1.92 -27.38
CA ASP A 137 1.28 3.16 -27.44
C ASP A 137 2.33 3.21 -26.34
N THR A 138 2.00 2.68 -25.14
CA THR A 138 2.95 2.53 -24.05
C THR A 138 4.10 1.60 -24.43
N LEU A 139 3.82 0.43 -25.00
CA LEU A 139 4.86 -0.50 -25.45
C LEU A 139 5.76 0.12 -26.54
N ASN A 140 5.18 0.86 -27.48
CA ASN A 140 5.92 1.56 -28.52
C ASN A 140 6.83 2.64 -27.89
N SER A 141 6.32 3.43 -26.95
CA SER A 141 7.07 4.47 -26.24
C SER A 141 8.23 3.88 -25.44
N ILE A 142 8.01 2.80 -24.71
CA ILE A 142 9.06 2.06 -24.00
C ILE A 142 10.14 1.61 -24.97
N LYS A 143 9.76 1.08 -26.13
CA LYS A 143 10.71 0.56 -27.13
C LYS A 143 11.60 1.64 -27.73
N VAL A 144 11.04 2.82 -28.03
CA VAL A 144 11.76 3.90 -28.73
C VAL A 144 12.47 4.87 -27.79
N SER A 145 12.12 4.93 -26.51
CA SER A 145 12.72 5.81 -25.51
C SER A 145 14.24 5.61 -25.44
N ASP A 146 14.99 6.69 -25.30
CA ASP A 146 16.44 6.68 -25.02
C ASP A 146 16.74 6.94 -23.53
N SER A 147 15.71 7.01 -22.68
CA SER A 147 15.87 7.19 -21.24
C SER A 147 16.56 5.97 -20.62
N VAL A 148 17.43 6.21 -19.65
CA VAL A 148 18.09 5.15 -18.86
C VAL A 148 17.27 4.75 -17.63
N CYS A 149 16.34 5.62 -17.22
CA CYS A 149 15.45 5.40 -16.08
C CYS A 149 13.98 5.48 -16.51
N ALA A 150 13.15 4.59 -16.00
CA ALA A 150 11.71 4.65 -16.14
C ALA A 150 11.03 4.69 -14.76
N MET A 151 9.96 5.46 -14.66
CA MET A 151 9.13 5.55 -13.46
C MET A 151 7.68 5.36 -13.84
N GLY A 152 7.01 4.38 -13.23
CA GLY A 152 5.66 4.03 -13.65
C GLY A 152 4.76 3.56 -12.52
N HIS A 153 3.47 3.47 -12.83
CA HIS A 153 2.48 2.80 -12.00
C HIS A 153 2.10 1.50 -12.69
N LEU A 154 2.87 0.43 -12.39
CA LEU A 154 2.94 -0.77 -13.22
C LEU A 154 2.39 -1.99 -12.49
N GLU A 155 1.73 -2.87 -13.23
CA GLU A 155 1.32 -4.19 -12.77
C GLU A 155 2.20 -5.25 -13.47
N LEU A 156 3.26 -5.70 -12.78
CA LEU A 156 4.24 -6.65 -13.31
C LEU A 156 4.17 -7.96 -12.53
N ASN A 157 4.36 -9.09 -13.24
CA ASN A 157 4.47 -10.39 -12.60
C ASN A 157 5.82 -10.57 -11.87
N GLY A 158 5.85 -11.46 -10.88
CA GLY A 158 7.05 -11.82 -10.14
C GLY A 158 7.38 -10.91 -8.95
N PHE A 159 6.54 -9.91 -8.63
CA PHE A 159 6.72 -9.01 -7.49
C PHE A 159 5.65 -9.21 -6.42
N ARG A 160 5.93 -8.75 -5.20
CA ARG A 160 4.99 -8.87 -4.09
C ARG A 160 3.98 -7.72 -4.12
N ALA A 161 2.69 -8.06 -4.26
CA ALA A 161 1.63 -7.08 -4.08
C ALA A 161 1.42 -6.72 -2.60
N HIS A 162 1.50 -7.72 -1.73
CA HIS A 162 1.52 -7.59 -0.27
C HIS A 162 2.36 -8.73 0.34
N ARG A 163 2.60 -8.67 1.64
CA ARG A 163 3.40 -9.66 2.35
C ARG A 163 2.85 -11.08 2.12
N GLY A 164 3.73 -12.00 1.71
CA GLY A 164 3.38 -13.40 1.45
C GLY A 164 2.68 -13.69 0.12
N HIS A 165 2.42 -12.66 -0.72
CA HIS A 165 1.75 -12.86 -2.01
C HIS A 165 2.57 -12.28 -3.16
N VAL A 166 3.08 -13.14 -4.03
CA VAL A 166 3.77 -12.79 -5.27
C VAL A 166 2.76 -12.85 -6.42
N MET A 167 2.69 -11.77 -7.21
CA MET A 167 1.80 -11.69 -8.36
C MET A 167 2.30 -12.59 -9.50
N GLU A 168 1.48 -13.53 -9.92
CA GLU A 168 1.74 -14.39 -11.07
C GLU A 168 1.24 -13.76 -12.37
N GLU A 169 0.21 -12.93 -12.28
CA GLU A 169 -0.37 -12.17 -13.39
C GLU A 169 0.33 -10.82 -13.55
N GLY A 170 0.08 -10.14 -14.68
CA GLY A 170 0.65 -8.84 -15.00
C GLY A 170 1.58 -8.87 -16.21
N MET A 171 2.11 -7.71 -16.56
CA MET A 171 3.02 -7.55 -17.69
C MET A 171 4.38 -8.19 -17.38
N ALA A 172 5.00 -8.81 -18.38
CA ALA A 172 6.34 -9.35 -18.24
C ALA A 172 7.40 -8.26 -18.04
N CYS A 173 8.35 -8.48 -17.13
CA CYS A 173 9.44 -7.55 -16.83
C CYS A 173 10.40 -7.31 -18.00
N ASP A 174 10.39 -8.20 -18.98
CA ASP A 174 11.31 -8.18 -20.14
C ASP A 174 11.21 -6.92 -20.97
N VAL A 175 10.06 -6.28 -21.02
CA VAL A 175 9.86 -5.02 -21.76
C VAL A 175 10.71 -3.87 -21.20
N PHE A 176 11.14 -3.98 -19.95
CA PHE A 176 11.92 -2.97 -19.24
C PHE A 176 13.44 -3.25 -19.24
N LYS A 177 13.92 -4.28 -19.95
CA LYS A 177 15.35 -4.68 -19.95
C LYS A 177 16.33 -3.60 -20.37
N LYS A 178 15.88 -2.65 -21.19
CA LYS A 178 16.72 -1.57 -21.71
C LYS A 178 17.05 -0.49 -20.68
N PHE A 179 16.23 -0.35 -19.64
CA PHE A 179 16.45 0.64 -18.59
C PHE A 179 17.44 0.11 -17.55
N ASP A 180 18.32 0.97 -17.07
CA ASP A 180 19.24 0.64 -15.98
C ASP A 180 18.50 0.57 -14.67
N LYS A 181 17.45 1.40 -14.50
CA LYS A 181 16.63 1.45 -13.30
C LYS A 181 15.16 1.74 -13.62
N VAL A 182 14.27 1.01 -12.97
CA VAL A 182 12.82 1.20 -13.07
C VAL A 182 12.24 1.29 -11.66
N PHE A 183 11.48 2.34 -11.37
CA PHE A 183 10.72 2.46 -10.14
C PHE A 183 9.24 2.30 -10.44
N SER A 184 8.51 1.62 -9.55
CA SER A 184 7.08 1.43 -9.70
C SER A 184 6.31 1.66 -8.39
N GLY A 185 5.14 2.29 -8.51
CA GLY A 185 4.03 2.20 -7.56
C GLY A 185 3.15 0.99 -7.83
N HIS A 186 1.93 1.02 -7.35
CA HIS A 186 0.87 0.02 -7.45
C HIS A 186 0.92 -1.09 -6.39
N TYR A 187 2.05 -1.77 -6.21
CA TYR A 187 2.18 -2.76 -5.16
C TYR A 187 2.65 -2.10 -3.86
N HIS A 188 1.87 -2.28 -2.80
CA HIS A 188 2.09 -1.60 -1.53
C HIS A 188 3.28 -2.14 -0.74
N THR A 189 3.78 -3.34 -1.06
CA THR A 189 4.95 -3.94 -0.41
C THR A 189 6.21 -3.69 -1.23
N ARG A 190 7.28 -3.28 -0.57
CA ARG A 190 8.58 -3.10 -1.20
C ARG A 190 9.11 -4.43 -1.71
N SER A 191 9.46 -4.47 -2.99
CA SER A 191 10.11 -5.63 -3.59
C SER A 191 10.91 -5.22 -4.82
N ASP A 192 11.97 -5.94 -5.13
CA ASP A 192 12.80 -5.64 -6.28
C ASP A 192 13.46 -6.91 -6.88
N ASN A 193 13.99 -6.75 -8.10
CA ASN A 193 14.81 -7.75 -8.76
C ASN A 193 16.21 -7.21 -9.15
N GLY A 194 16.68 -6.15 -8.50
CA GLY A 194 17.93 -5.46 -8.76
C GLY A 194 17.88 -4.40 -9.87
N ARG A 195 16.82 -4.37 -10.69
CA ARG A 195 16.57 -3.36 -11.74
C ARG A 195 15.24 -2.66 -11.57
N ILE A 196 14.18 -3.41 -11.30
CA ILE A 196 12.82 -2.91 -11.08
C ILE A 196 12.56 -2.90 -9.59
N PHE A 197 12.12 -1.76 -9.06
CA PHE A 197 11.91 -1.50 -7.64
C PHE A 197 10.47 -1.03 -7.41
N TYR A 198 9.67 -1.85 -6.74
CA TYR A 198 8.40 -1.43 -6.15
C TYR A 198 8.67 -0.75 -4.82
N LEU A 199 8.23 0.49 -4.70
CA LEU A 199 8.62 1.35 -3.58
C LEU A 199 7.74 1.18 -2.35
N GLY A 200 6.54 0.62 -2.52
CA GLY A 200 5.55 0.48 -1.45
C GLY A 200 4.92 1.81 -1.04
N ASN A 201 3.82 1.73 -0.33
CA ASN A 201 3.09 2.88 0.18
C ASN A 201 3.78 3.53 1.40
N PRO A 202 3.48 4.81 1.73
CA PRO A 202 4.24 5.56 2.74
C PRO A 202 3.87 5.25 4.19
N TYR A 203 2.71 4.61 4.43
CA TYR A 203 2.19 4.34 5.78
C TYR A 203 1.22 3.16 5.77
N GLU A 204 0.95 2.62 6.94
CA GLU A 204 -0.01 1.52 7.09
C GLU A 204 -1.45 1.98 6.82
N MET A 205 -2.19 1.26 5.98
CA MET A 205 -3.60 1.51 5.67
C MET A 205 -4.49 0.30 6.00
N PHE A 206 -3.92 -0.89 5.94
CA PHE A 206 -4.64 -2.17 6.10
C PHE A 206 -3.91 -3.11 7.05
N TRP A 207 -4.59 -4.18 7.49
CA TRP A 207 -4.00 -5.20 8.33
C TRP A 207 -2.83 -5.95 7.69
N ASN A 208 -2.78 -6.03 6.37
CA ASN A 208 -1.67 -6.64 5.63
C ASN A 208 -0.38 -5.83 5.72
N ASP A 209 -0.46 -4.57 6.15
CA ASP A 209 0.67 -3.66 6.28
C ASP A 209 1.44 -3.84 7.60
N VAL A 210 0.89 -4.61 8.53
CA VAL A 210 1.51 -4.85 9.84
C VAL A 210 2.89 -5.49 9.68
N ASN A 211 3.90 -4.89 10.34
CA ASN A 211 5.30 -5.32 10.31
C ASN A 211 5.94 -5.31 8.91
N ASP A 212 5.38 -4.56 7.96
CA ASP A 212 5.98 -4.32 6.65
C ASP A 212 6.52 -2.88 6.60
N PRO A 213 7.82 -2.66 6.23
CA PRO A 213 8.40 -1.31 6.21
C PRO A 213 7.67 -0.40 5.23
N ARG A 214 7.28 0.79 5.69
CA ARG A 214 6.59 1.83 4.92
C ARG A 214 7.44 3.09 4.86
N GLY A 215 7.19 3.96 3.89
CA GLY A 215 7.90 5.23 3.79
C GLY A 215 8.02 5.74 2.37
N PHE A 216 9.12 6.39 2.05
CA PHE A 216 9.39 6.94 0.72
C PHE A 216 10.85 6.74 0.34
N THR A 217 11.23 7.16 -0.88
CA THR A 217 12.56 6.93 -1.44
C THR A 217 13.23 8.25 -1.77
N ILE A 218 14.51 8.41 -1.45
CA ILE A 218 15.37 9.46 -2.00
C ILE A 218 16.18 8.83 -3.13
N PHE A 219 16.14 9.44 -4.30
CA PHE A 219 16.85 9.00 -5.49
C PHE A 219 17.82 10.07 -5.98
N ASP A 220 19.04 9.68 -6.27
CA ASP A 220 20.04 10.57 -6.85
C ASP A 220 20.11 10.36 -8.37
N THR A 221 19.74 11.40 -9.13
CA THR A 221 19.67 11.35 -10.59
C THR A 221 21.04 11.29 -11.26
N GLU A 222 22.12 11.63 -10.57
CA GLU A 222 23.47 11.58 -11.11
C GLU A 222 24.10 10.17 -10.96
N THR A 223 23.93 9.59 -9.77
CA THR A 223 24.53 8.29 -9.46
C THR A 223 23.60 7.10 -9.72
N LEU A 224 22.31 7.36 -9.92
CA LEU A 224 21.23 6.39 -9.98
C LEU A 224 21.10 5.57 -8.67
N GLU A 225 21.70 5.99 -7.57
CA GLU A 225 21.53 5.38 -6.27
C GLU A 225 20.22 5.83 -5.61
N HIS A 226 19.66 4.97 -4.78
CA HIS A 226 18.47 5.32 -4.01
C HIS A 226 18.55 4.74 -2.61
N ILE A 227 17.91 5.44 -1.68
CA ILE A 227 17.78 5.03 -0.29
C ILE A 227 16.31 5.08 0.13
N GLN A 228 15.92 4.10 0.93
CA GLN A 228 14.59 4.06 1.54
C GLN A 228 14.60 4.85 2.83
N ILE A 229 13.61 5.71 3.01
CA ILE A 229 13.35 6.44 4.26
C ILE A 229 12.12 5.81 4.90
N ASP A 230 12.30 5.16 6.05
CA ASP A 230 11.22 4.47 6.72
C ASP A 230 10.35 5.42 7.52
N ASN A 231 9.04 5.16 7.50
CA ASN A 231 8.09 5.79 8.39
C ASN A 231 8.12 5.09 9.75
N PRO A 232 8.53 5.78 10.83
CA PRO A 232 8.57 5.17 12.16
C PRO A 232 7.20 4.99 12.80
N TYR A 233 6.18 5.66 12.27
CA TYR A 233 4.83 5.62 12.83
C TYR A 233 4.11 4.37 12.38
N LYS A 234 3.47 3.67 13.34
CA LYS A 234 2.63 2.51 13.11
C LYS A 234 1.22 2.78 13.60
N LEU A 235 0.24 2.18 12.93
CA LEU A 235 -1.16 2.30 13.26
C LEU A 235 -1.77 0.98 13.72
N PHE A 236 -1.38 -0.13 13.10
CA PHE A 236 -1.97 -1.44 13.32
C PHE A 236 -1.06 -2.31 14.19
N TYR A 237 -1.62 -2.96 15.20
CA TYR A 237 -0.88 -3.81 16.13
C TYR A 237 -1.57 -5.15 16.32
N ASN A 238 -0.81 -6.23 16.21
CA ASN A 238 -1.22 -7.57 16.63
C ASN A 238 -0.65 -7.85 18.02
N ILE A 239 -1.50 -8.21 18.97
CA ILE A 239 -1.10 -8.63 20.32
C ILE A 239 -1.50 -10.08 20.50
N TYR A 240 -0.53 -10.94 20.75
CA TYR A 240 -0.76 -12.33 21.11
C TYR A 240 -0.94 -12.41 22.62
N TYR A 241 -2.16 -12.71 23.07
CA TYR A 241 -2.52 -12.63 24.49
C TYR A 241 -1.66 -13.52 25.38
N GLU A 242 -1.39 -14.77 24.94
CA GLU A 242 -0.61 -15.74 25.69
C GLU A 242 0.86 -15.35 25.86
N ASP A 243 1.39 -14.66 24.88
CA ASP A 243 2.80 -14.23 24.83
C ASP A 243 3.01 -12.89 25.56
N THR A 244 1.90 -12.25 26.01
CA THR A 244 1.92 -10.93 26.62
C THR A 244 1.67 -11.02 28.13
N PRO A 245 2.71 -10.80 29.00
CA PRO A 245 2.52 -10.85 30.46
C PRO A 245 1.60 -9.75 30.95
N HIS A 246 0.33 -10.04 31.17
CA HIS A 246 -0.72 -9.05 31.47
C HIS A 246 -0.45 -8.22 32.73
N GLN A 247 0.37 -8.69 33.65
CA GLN A 247 0.73 -7.95 34.88
C GLN A 247 1.68 -6.79 34.59
N MET A 248 2.60 -6.97 33.62
CA MET A 248 3.59 -5.98 33.19
C MET A 248 3.17 -5.24 31.91
N PHE A 249 1.99 -5.57 31.36
CA PHE A 249 1.53 -5.02 30.10
C PHE A 249 1.19 -3.53 30.26
N ASP A 250 1.94 -2.70 29.56
CA ASP A 250 1.66 -1.27 29.40
C ASP A 250 0.80 -1.05 28.16
N ALA A 251 -0.46 -0.69 28.36
CA ALA A 251 -1.39 -0.44 27.26
C ALA A 251 -1.25 0.98 26.69
N SER A 252 -0.48 1.87 27.29
CA SER A 252 -0.34 3.27 26.84
C SER A 252 0.28 3.40 25.45
N GLU A 253 1.11 2.43 25.04
CA GLU A 253 1.70 2.36 23.69
C GLU A 253 0.65 2.23 22.57
N TYR A 254 -0.56 1.77 22.92
CA TYR A 254 -1.64 1.52 21.98
C TYR A 254 -2.70 2.65 21.94
N GLU A 255 -2.45 3.76 22.60
CA GLU A 255 -3.31 4.93 22.51
C GLU A 255 -3.46 5.38 21.06
N ASN A 256 -4.70 5.59 20.59
CA ASN A 256 -5.02 5.94 19.21
C ASN A 256 -4.53 4.91 18.16
N LYS A 257 -4.33 3.64 18.52
CA LYS A 257 -3.96 2.56 17.61
C LYS A 257 -5.13 1.66 17.27
N ILE A 258 -5.03 0.92 16.19
CA ILE A 258 -5.96 -0.12 15.80
C ILE A 258 -5.34 -1.46 16.20
N VAL A 259 -5.96 -2.12 17.17
CA VAL A 259 -5.36 -3.28 17.84
C VAL A 259 -6.17 -4.54 17.55
N LYS A 260 -5.46 -5.62 17.23
CA LYS A 260 -6.00 -6.97 17.12
C LYS A 260 -5.40 -7.84 18.23
N VAL A 261 -6.24 -8.30 19.15
CA VAL A 261 -5.85 -9.26 20.17
C VAL A 261 -6.16 -10.66 19.68
N ILE A 262 -5.11 -11.46 19.49
CA ILE A 262 -5.19 -12.85 19.05
C ILE A 262 -5.10 -13.74 20.27
N VAL A 263 -6.14 -14.54 20.50
CA VAL A 263 -6.28 -15.40 21.68
C VAL A 263 -6.34 -16.87 21.23
N ARG A 264 -5.32 -17.63 21.58
CA ARG A 264 -5.28 -19.09 21.33
C ARG A 264 -5.87 -19.87 22.51
N LYS A 265 -5.61 -19.41 23.73
CA LYS A 265 -6.09 -20.03 24.96
C LYS A 265 -6.33 -18.99 26.04
N LYS A 266 -7.45 -19.07 26.73
CA LYS A 266 -7.77 -18.26 27.92
C LYS A 266 -7.51 -19.09 29.17
N SER A 267 -6.39 -18.88 29.83
CA SER A 267 -6.12 -19.54 31.12
C SER A 267 -6.97 -19.02 32.26
N SER A 268 -7.42 -17.75 32.18
CA SER A 268 -8.30 -17.10 33.17
C SER A 268 -9.18 -16.06 32.49
N PRO A 269 -10.50 -16.29 32.34
CA PRO A 269 -11.43 -15.29 31.79
C PRO A 269 -11.34 -13.93 32.48
N LYS A 270 -11.25 -13.91 33.82
CA LYS A 270 -11.15 -12.68 34.60
C LYS A 270 -9.87 -11.86 34.30
N ASN A 271 -8.76 -12.53 34.03
CA ASN A 271 -7.50 -11.85 33.68
C ASN A 271 -7.56 -11.34 32.24
N PHE A 272 -8.23 -12.06 31.37
CA PHE A 272 -8.45 -11.64 29.99
C PHE A 272 -9.33 -10.38 29.95
N GLU A 273 -10.45 -10.36 30.69
CA GLU A 273 -11.31 -9.16 30.81
C GLU A 273 -10.49 -7.94 31.27
N LYS A 274 -9.68 -8.10 32.34
CA LYS A 274 -8.81 -7.01 32.82
C LYS A 274 -7.78 -6.56 31.78
N PHE A 275 -7.28 -7.46 30.96
CA PHE A 275 -6.37 -7.12 29.88
C PHE A 275 -7.06 -6.28 28.80
N ILE A 276 -8.26 -6.67 28.42
CA ILE A 276 -9.07 -5.93 27.45
C ILE A 276 -9.47 -4.56 28.01
N ASP A 277 -9.88 -4.50 29.28
CA ASP A 277 -10.21 -3.23 29.96
C ASP A 277 -9.03 -2.24 29.99
N LYS A 278 -7.78 -2.74 30.13
CA LYS A 278 -6.59 -1.90 30.04
C LYS A 278 -6.44 -1.26 28.67
N LEU A 279 -6.67 -2.02 27.59
CA LEU A 279 -6.62 -1.49 26.22
C LEU A 279 -7.69 -0.44 25.96
N TYR A 280 -8.93 -0.70 26.38
CA TYR A 280 -10.00 0.32 26.26
C TYR A 280 -9.68 1.56 27.09
N SER A 281 -9.17 1.39 28.33
CA SER A 281 -8.80 2.50 29.21
C SER A 281 -7.62 3.33 28.66
N ALA A 282 -6.74 2.71 27.87
CA ALA A 282 -5.64 3.38 27.21
C ALA A 282 -6.07 4.19 25.97
N GLY A 283 -7.33 4.09 25.54
CA GLY A 283 -7.83 4.86 24.41
C GLY A 283 -7.44 4.30 23.04
N VAL A 284 -7.43 2.97 22.89
CA VAL A 284 -7.29 2.36 21.57
C VAL A 284 -8.43 2.82 20.64
N GLN A 285 -8.12 3.10 19.39
CA GLN A 285 -9.11 3.60 18.44
C GLN A 285 -10.10 2.51 17.99
N ASP A 286 -9.58 1.31 17.79
CA ASP A 286 -10.37 0.13 17.43
C ASP A 286 -9.74 -1.11 18.04
N LEU A 287 -10.55 -2.01 18.57
CA LEU A 287 -10.08 -3.24 19.20
C LEU A 287 -10.84 -4.43 18.65
N LYS A 288 -10.13 -5.28 17.90
CA LYS A 288 -10.66 -6.54 17.40
C LYS A 288 -10.09 -7.71 18.20
N ILE A 289 -10.95 -8.54 18.75
CA ILE A 289 -10.57 -9.78 19.44
C ILE A 289 -10.80 -10.95 18.49
N ILE A 290 -9.75 -11.71 18.22
CA ILE A 290 -9.81 -12.96 17.46
C ILE A 290 -9.55 -14.10 18.42
N GLU A 291 -10.59 -14.86 18.69
CA GLU A 291 -10.48 -16.10 19.45
C GLU A 291 -10.42 -17.26 18.46
N ASN A 292 -9.29 -17.94 18.45
CA ASN A 292 -9.24 -19.24 17.79
C ASN A 292 -10.05 -20.19 18.67
N PHE A 293 -11.32 -20.36 18.35
CA PHE A 293 -12.02 -21.54 18.84
C PHE A 293 -11.26 -22.74 18.23
N ASN A 294 -10.59 -23.52 19.09
CA ASN A 294 -10.18 -24.85 18.70
C ASN A 294 -11.46 -25.60 18.30
N ILE A 295 -11.79 -25.60 17.02
CA ILE A 295 -12.31 -26.82 16.44
C ILE A 295 -11.14 -27.77 16.71
N GLU A 296 -11.34 -28.86 17.43
CA GLU A 296 -10.38 -29.95 17.59
C GLU A 296 -10.07 -30.49 16.19
N VAL A 297 -9.31 -29.75 15.42
CA VAL A 297 -8.60 -30.22 14.25
C VAL A 297 -7.41 -30.95 14.83
N GLY A 298 -7.27 -32.25 14.52
CA GLY A 298 -6.25 -33.09 15.10
C GLY A 298 -4.89 -32.41 15.19
N GLU A 299 -4.07 -32.88 16.14
CA GLU A 299 -2.80 -32.25 16.58
C GLU A 299 -1.77 -31.93 15.48
N ASP A 300 -2.09 -32.21 14.20
CA ASP A 300 -1.19 -32.08 13.03
C ASP A 300 -1.53 -30.93 12.07
N PHE A 301 -2.49 -30.04 12.38
CA PHE A 301 -2.82 -28.95 11.46
C PHE A 301 -1.95 -27.71 11.72
N GLU A 302 -0.79 -27.65 11.08
CA GLU A 302 0.07 -26.48 11.05
C GLU A 302 -0.50 -25.43 10.07
N ILE A 303 -0.92 -24.26 10.60
CA ILE A 303 -1.22 -23.10 9.75
C ILE A 303 0.12 -22.50 9.31
N ASN A 304 0.45 -22.71 8.04
CA ASN A 304 1.57 -22.02 7.44
C ASN A 304 1.15 -20.55 7.20
N GLU A 305 1.84 -19.59 7.84
CA GLU A 305 1.55 -18.15 7.72
C GLU A 305 1.72 -17.61 6.28
N GLU A 306 2.32 -18.40 5.39
CA GLU A 306 2.55 -18.08 3.97
C GLU A 306 1.40 -18.54 3.06
N GLU A 307 0.44 -19.30 3.55
CA GLU A 307 -0.69 -19.77 2.75
C GLU A 307 -1.77 -18.69 2.60
N ASN A 308 -2.29 -18.54 1.37
CA ASN A 308 -3.44 -17.68 1.15
C ASN A 308 -4.73 -18.32 1.69
N THR A 309 -5.75 -17.52 1.98
CA THR A 309 -7.02 -17.96 2.57
C THR A 309 -7.69 -19.09 1.75
N ILE A 310 -7.59 -19.08 0.43
CA ILE A 310 -8.16 -20.11 -0.44
C ILE A 310 -7.42 -21.42 -0.27
N SER A 311 -6.09 -21.42 -0.20
CA SER A 311 -5.29 -22.63 0.02
C SER A 311 -5.58 -23.27 1.38
N ILE A 312 -5.75 -22.44 2.42
CA ILE A 312 -6.16 -22.92 3.76
C ILE A 312 -7.56 -23.56 3.70
N LEU A 313 -8.51 -22.92 3.01
CA LEU A 313 -9.87 -23.46 2.86
C LEU A 313 -9.87 -24.79 2.08
N HIS A 314 -9.08 -24.89 1.00
CA HIS A 314 -8.93 -26.13 0.24
C HIS A 314 -8.38 -27.27 1.11
N ARG A 315 -7.26 -27.02 1.78
CA ARG A 315 -6.63 -28.00 2.66
C ARG A 315 -7.58 -28.43 3.78
N TYR A 316 -8.30 -27.49 4.40
CA TYR A 316 -9.27 -27.79 5.44
C TYR A 316 -10.39 -28.73 4.94
N VAL A 317 -10.93 -28.49 3.75
CA VAL A 317 -11.96 -29.33 3.14
C VAL A 317 -11.39 -30.71 2.76
N ASP A 318 -10.15 -30.74 2.25
CA ASP A 318 -9.51 -32.02 1.85
C ASP A 318 -9.20 -32.92 3.05
N GLU A 319 -8.80 -32.33 4.17
CA GLU A 319 -8.47 -33.03 5.42
C GLU A 319 -9.72 -33.38 6.27
N SER A 320 -10.85 -32.70 6.03
CA SER A 320 -12.08 -32.96 6.79
C SER A 320 -12.78 -34.22 6.34
N GLU A 321 -13.34 -35.00 7.31
CA GLU A 321 -14.21 -36.15 7.06
C GLU A 321 -15.63 -35.68 6.70
N LEU A 322 -15.80 -35.08 5.51
CA LEU A 322 -17.13 -34.68 5.03
C LEU A 322 -17.77 -35.78 4.22
N GLU A 323 -19.02 -36.11 4.52
CA GLU A 323 -19.88 -36.99 3.68
C GLU A 323 -20.35 -36.30 2.39
N LEU A 324 -19.99 -35.04 2.17
CA LEU A 324 -20.33 -34.22 1.01
C LEU A 324 -19.25 -34.29 -0.08
N ASP A 325 -19.65 -34.00 -1.32
CA ASP A 325 -18.72 -33.84 -2.43
C ASP A 325 -17.77 -32.66 -2.18
N LYS A 326 -16.54 -32.97 -1.80
CA LYS A 326 -15.51 -32.00 -1.45
C LYS A 326 -15.27 -30.98 -2.57
N THR A 327 -15.33 -31.38 -3.83
CA THR A 327 -15.14 -30.49 -5.00
C THR A 327 -16.23 -29.44 -5.05
N LYS A 328 -17.49 -29.79 -4.75
CA LYS A 328 -18.58 -28.83 -4.69
C LYS A 328 -18.45 -27.89 -3.50
N VAL A 329 -18.03 -28.39 -2.35
CA VAL A 329 -17.80 -27.57 -1.15
C VAL A 329 -16.71 -26.55 -1.42
N ILE A 330 -15.59 -26.96 -2.03
CA ILE A 330 -14.49 -26.06 -2.42
C ILE A 330 -14.97 -24.98 -3.40
N SER A 331 -15.72 -25.36 -4.43
CA SER A 331 -16.27 -24.40 -5.40
C SER A 331 -17.18 -23.35 -4.76
N ILE A 332 -18.04 -23.76 -3.82
CA ILE A 332 -18.92 -22.85 -3.07
C ILE A 332 -18.08 -21.89 -2.20
N LEU A 333 -17.07 -22.40 -1.48
CA LEU A 333 -16.20 -21.60 -0.63
C LEU A 333 -15.39 -20.58 -1.44
N GLN A 334 -14.89 -20.97 -2.62
CA GLN A 334 -14.22 -20.04 -3.55
C GLN A 334 -15.16 -18.93 -4.05
N ASP A 335 -16.41 -19.28 -4.40
CA ASP A 335 -17.39 -18.31 -4.84
C ASP A 335 -17.77 -17.33 -3.72
N ILE A 336 -17.96 -17.83 -2.49
CA ILE A 336 -18.24 -16.98 -1.32
C ILE A 336 -17.03 -16.06 -1.02
N TYR A 337 -15.82 -16.59 -1.08
CA TYR A 337 -14.61 -15.80 -0.86
C TYR A 337 -14.45 -14.70 -1.91
N ARG A 338 -14.66 -15.03 -3.19
CA ARG A 338 -14.65 -14.05 -4.29
C ARG A 338 -15.67 -12.93 -4.06
N GLN A 339 -16.94 -13.30 -3.73
CA GLN A 339 -17.98 -12.33 -3.42
C GLN A 339 -17.63 -11.47 -2.20
N ALA A 340 -17.01 -12.04 -1.17
CA ALA A 340 -16.56 -11.28 -0.01
C ALA A 340 -15.45 -10.29 -0.37
N CYS A 341 -14.52 -10.65 -1.25
CA CYS A 341 -13.49 -9.74 -1.75
C CYS A 341 -14.08 -8.61 -2.62
N GLU A 342 -15.10 -8.92 -3.44
CA GLU A 342 -15.78 -7.90 -4.26
C GLU A 342 -16.60 -6.89 -3.43
N VAL A 343 -17.06 -7.27 -2.25
CA VAL A 343 -17.81 -6.39 -1.32
C VAL A 343 -16.86 -5.61 -0.41
N ALA A 344 -15.62 -6.05 -0.25
CA ALA A 344 -14.61 -5.43 0.61
C ALA A 344 -13.80 -4.32 -0.09
N GLU A 345 -14.01 -4.10 -1.40
CA GLU A 345 -13.52 -2.94 -2.18
C GLU A 345 -14.55 -1.76 -2.00
#